data_82e47de55c41fcba652e77674c99c288
#
_entry.id   82e47de55c41fcba652e77674c99c288
#
_cell.length_a   1.000
_cell.length_b   1.000
_cell.length_c   1.000
_cell.angle_alpha   90.00
_cell.angle_beta   90.00
_cell.angle_gamma   90.00
#
_symmetry.space_group_name_H-M   'P 1'
#
loop_
_entity.id
_entity.type
_entity.pdbx_description
1 polymer ?
#
loop_
_entity_poly.entity_id
_entity_poly.type
_entity_poly.pdbx_seq_one_letter_code
_entity_poly.pdbx_strand_id
1 'polypeptide(L)'
;MPTIRIQSLPRILFAHSFHADTYSNTLTGQTHHMEITCIGAGALHVSCDGQVFTAHSGDIVCNLYDRPMVVHSDGFHEHHTVCFSFDFDMPDESSVPDGKPEAFPRLCLPVITTPNRQTGDRLRDCILGIIRLHTLSPDDPDALLRCTGLFLQLLADISTCARTSDRHDAYSHERYTRRAKDYIFRHLDAPIRQQEIAAYLGISSEYLCTVFRHCEGVTVMTYINRVKLERIRTVMLKEHLPLHKAAEMYGFNDPNYVSRLYRKMYGTSLTASLEKQKQPSDLS
;
A
#
# COMPACT_ATOMS: atom_id res chain seq x y z
N MET A 1 17.36 2.35 -14.74
CA MET A 1 16.48 2.80 -13.62
C MET A 1 16.76 4.26 -13.36
N PRO A 2 15.75 5.10 -13.13
CA PRO A 2 15.99 6.51 -12.85
C PRO A 2 16.80 6.67 -11.57
N THR A 3 17.84 7.48 -11.65
CA THR A 3 18.77 7.77 -10.55
C THR A 3 18.72 9.27 -10.29
N ILE A 4 18.58 9.65 -9.02
CA ILE A 4 18.62 11.05 -8.62
C ILE A 4 19.74 11.33 -7.63
N ARG A 5 20.14 12.59 -7.55
CA ARG A 5 21.05 13.13 -6.54
C ARG A 5 20.40 14.36 -5.90
N ILE A 6 20.19 14.32 -4.58
CA ILE A 6 19.55 15.40 -3.82
C ILE A 6 20.50 16.60 -3.73
N GLN A 7 19.98 17.81 -3.96
CA GLN A 7 20.73 19.05 -3.93
C GLN A 7 20.31 19.99 -2.78
N SER A 8 19.07 19.87 -2.31
CA SER A 8 18.54 20.66 -1.19
C SER A 8 17.72 19.80 -0.22
N LEU A 9 17.43 20.32 0.97
CA LEU A 9 16.58 19.60 1.93
C LEU A 9 15.14 19.54 1.46
N PRO A 10 14.50 18.36 1.49
CA PRO A 10 13.11 18.19 1.12
C PRO A 10 12.16 18.94 2.04
N ARG A 11 11.15 19.62 1.47
CA ARG A 11 10.03 20.24 2.15
C ARG A 11 8.74 19.53 1.79
N ILE A 12 7.97 19.14 2.81
CA ILE A 12 6.67 18.53 2.60
C ILE A 12 5.69 19.51 1.96
N LEU A 13 4.94 19.04 0.96
CA LEU A 13 3.88 19.80 0.30
C LEU A 13 2.51 19.32 0.74
N PHE A 14 2.30 18.01 0.70
CA PHE A 14 1.09 17.37 1.20
C PHE A 14 1.36 15.91 1.59
N ALA A 15 0.47 15.38 2.43
CA ALA A 15 0.46 13.98 2.80
C ALA A 15 -0.99 13.56 3.14
N HIS A 16 -1.45 12.41 2.62
CA HIS A 16 -2.80 11.93 2.87
C HIS A 16 -2.93 10.41 2.71
N SER A 17 -4.00 9.88 3.27
CA SER A 17 -4.51 8.55 2.95
C SER A 17 -5.80 8.69 2.17
N PHE A 18 -5.96 7.91 1.10
CA PHE A 18 -7.11 7.98 0.21
C PHE A 18 -7.61 6.59 -0.14
N HIS A 19 -8.91 6.45 -0.31
CA HIS A 19 -9.54 5.24 -0.83
C HIS A 19 -10.75 5.59 -1.71
N ALA A 20 -10.95 4.81 -2.76
CA ALA A 20 -12.08 4.95 -3.68
C ALA A 20 -12.37 3.64 -4.40
N ASP A 21 -13.57 3.50 -4.95
CA ASP A 21 -13.94 2.37 -5.80
C ASP A 21 -13.42 2.54 -7.23
N THR A 22 -13.30 3.78 -7.70
CA THR A 22 -12.67 4.15 -8.96
C THR A 22 -11.83 5.40 -8.76
N TYR A 23 -10.74 5.51 -9.52
CA TYR A 23 -9.84 6.65 -9.42
C TYR A 23 -9.17 6.92 -10.75
N SER A 24 -9.03 8.18 -11.12
CA SER A 24 -8.21 8.57 -12.26
C SER A 24 -7.64 9.97 -11.99
N ASN A 25 -6.33 10.11 -12.16
CA ASN A 25 -5.64 11.37 -12.02
C ASN A 25 -4.48 11.46 -13.00
N THR A 26 -4.17 12.67 -13.43
CA THR A 26 -2.98 12.99 -14.23
C THR A 26 -2.06 13.86 -13.42
N LEU A 27 -0.89 13.33 -13.12
CA LEU A 27 0.15 14.00 -12.34
C LEU A 27 1.13 14.63 -13.32
N THR A 28 1.13 15.96 -13.41
CA THR A 28 1.95 16.69 -14.39
C THR A 28 2.61 17.93 -13.82
N GLY A 29 3.75 18.27 -14.39
CA GLY A 29 4.15 19.65 -14.67
C GLY A 29 4.71 20.48 -13.55
N GLN A 30 5.19 19.92 -12.45
CA GLN A 30 5.94 20.68 -11.47
C GLN A 30 7.33 20.10 -11.27
N THR A 31 8.33 20.79 -11.77
CA THR A 31 9.74 20.45 -11.53
C THR A 31 10.05 20.46 -10.05
N HIS A 32 10.96 19.59 -9.60
CA HIS A 32 11.41 19.51 -8.21
C HIS A 32 10.38 18.97 -7.20
N HIS A 33 9.30 18.34 -7.69
CA HIS A 33 8.35 17.62 -6.82
C HIS A 33 8.52 16.12 -6.95
N MET A 34 8.46 15.45 -5.83
CA MET A 34 8.46 13.98 -5.77
C MET A 34 7.30 13.50 -4.90
N GLU A 35 6.50 12.62 -5.47
CA GLU A 35 5.43 11.94 -4.77
C GLU A 35 5.79 10.46 -4.58
N ILE A 36 5.61 9.97 -3.35
CA ILE A 36 5.78 8.55 -3.01
C ILE A 36 4.47 8.04 -2.47
N THR A 37 3.96 7.01 -3.11
CA THR A 37 2.66 6.39 -2.81
C THR A 37 2.84 4.93 -2.44
N CYS A 38 2.37 4.53 -1.26
CA CYS A 38 2.25 3.13 -0.86
C CYS A 38 0.83 2.64 -1.15
N ILE A 39 0.69 1.54 -1.87
CA ILE A 39 -0.60 0.91 -2.11
C ILE A 39 -1.00 0.09 -0.88
N GLY A 40 -2.04 0.52 -0.17
CA GLY A 40 -2.58 -0.17 1.00
C GLY A 40 -3.44 -1.38 0.63
N ALA A 41 -4.33 -1.21 -0.36
CA ALA A 41 -5.21 -2.27 -0.86
C ALA A 41 -5.56 -2.04 -2.33
N GLY A 42 -5.94 -3.11 -3.02
CA GLY A 42 -6.30 -3.07 -4.44
C GLY A 42 -5.11 -2.93 -5.36
N ALA A 43 -5.32 -2.29 -6.52
CA ALA A 43 -4.28 -2.04 -7.51
C ALA A 43 -4.44 -0.66 -8.13
N LEU A 44 -3.30 -0.07 -8.50
CA LEU A 44 -3.22 1.21 -9.20
C LEU A 44 -2.46 0.99 -10.52
N HIS A 45 -3.08 1.35 -11.64
CA HIS A 45 -2.43 1.36 -12.94
C HIS A 45 -1.73 2.68 -13.15
N VAL A 46 -0.44 2.60 -13.51
CA VAL A 46 0.46 3.74 -13.65
C VAL A 46 0.97 3.77 -15.08
N SER A 47 0.69 4.83 -15.82
CA SER A 47 1.21 5.07 -17.17
C SER A 47 2.24 6.20 -17.14
N CYS A 48 3.47 5.93 -17.54
CA CYS A 48 4.57 6.87 -17.58
C CYS A 48 5.46 6.57 -18.79
N ASP A 49 5.86 7.59 -19.56
CA ASP A 49 6.72 7.46 -20.74
C ASP A 49 6.23 6.41 -21.76
N GLY A 50 4.91 6.28 -21.95
CA GLY A 50 4.30 5.30 -22.84
C GLY A 50 4.33 3.84 -22.36
N GLN A 51 4.83 3.59 -21.16
CA GLN A 51 4.79 2.29 -20.49
C GLN A 51 3.67 2.26 -19.45
N VAL A 52 3.00 1.12 -19.33
CA VAL A 52 1.95 0.89 -18.34
C VAL A 52 2.43 -0.14 -17.33
N PHE A 53 2.36 0.23 -16.07
CA PHE A 53 2.68 -0.61 -14.92
C PHE A 53 1.44 -0.83 -14.07
N THR A 54 1.39 -1.91 -13.31
CA THR A 54 0.36 -2.12 -12.29
C THR A 54 1.03 -2.27 -10.94
N ALA A 55 0.76 -1.31 -10.06
CA ALA A 55 1.16 -1.37 -8.66
C ALA A 55 0.08 -2.08 -7.84
N HIS A 56 0.48 -2.99 -6.98
CA HIS A 56 -0.39 -3.81 -6.15
C HIS A 56 -0.21 -3.47 -4.67
N SER A 57 -1.10 -3.97 -3.81
CA SER A 57 -1.00 -3.79 -2.35
C SER A 57 0.41 -4.09 -1.82
N GLY A 58 1.01 -3.13 -1.15
CA GLY A 58 2.37 -3.15 -0.61
C GLY A 58 3.45 -2.64 -1.57
N ASP A 59 3.13 -2.35 -2.85
CA ASP A 59 4.06 -1.67 -3.75
C ASP A 59 4.21 -0.19 -3.39
N ILE A 60 5.37 0.33 -3.71
CA ILE A 60 5.67 1.76 -3.63
C ILE A 60 5.78 2.32 -5.05
N VAL A 61 5.01 3.34 -5.36
CA VAL A 61 5.09 4.12 -6.59
C VAL A 61 5.87 5.39 -6.32
N CYS A 62 6.91 5.64 -7.12
CA CYS A 62 7.67 6.89 -7.09
C CYS A 62 7.36 7.72 -8.34
N ASN A 63 6.79 8.88 -8.15
CA ASN A 63 6.50 9.84 -9.19
C ASN A 63 7.42 11.06 -9.07
N LEU A 64 8.24 11.28 -10.09
CA LEU A 64 8.97 12.52 -10.30
C LEU A 64 8.11 13.38 -11.23
N TYR A 65 7.60 14.51 -10.73
CA TYR A 65 6.67 15.36 -11.46
C TYR A 65 7.24 16.06 -12.72
N ASP A 66 8.53 15.90 -13.00
CA ASP A 66 9.16 16.33 -14.24
C ASP A 66 8.64 15.60 -15.49
N ARG A 67 7.94 14.45 -15.28
CA ARG A 67 7.32 13.65 -16.33
C ARG A 67 5.83 13.47 -16.08
N PRO A 68 4.99 13.54 -17.15
CA PRO A 68 3.58 13.23 -17.01
C PRO A 68 3.38 11.77 -16.58
N MET A 69 2.59 11.57 -15.55
CA MET A 69 2.17 10.25 -15.08
C MET A 69 0.64 10.22 -14.98
N VAL A 70 0.02 9.22 -15.60
CA VAL A 70 -1.41 8.96 -15.44
C VAL A 70 -1.58 7.79 -14.52
N VAL A 71 -2.41 7.97 -13.49
CA VAL A 71 -2.73 6.92 -12.52
C VAL A 71 -4.24 6.67 -12.53
N HIS A 72 -4.65 5.40 -12.57
CA HIS A 72 -6.07 5.04 -12.50
C HIS A 72 -6.28 3.71 -11.78
N SER A 73 -7.47 3.52 -11.25
CA SER A 73 -7.94 2.25 -10.68
C SER A 73 -9.36 1.97 -11.16
N ASP A 74 -9.60 0.73 -11.61
CA ASP A 74 -10.90 0.26 -12.10
C ASP A 74 -11.74 -0.41 -11.00
N GLY A 75 -11.25 -0.43 -9.77
CA GLY A 75 -11.93 -1.02 -8.62
C GLY A 75 -11.42 -0.43 -7.32
N PHE A 76 -11.95 -0.94 -6.20
CA PHE A 76 -11.54 -0.46 -4.88
C PHE A 76 -10.03 -0.47 -4.73
N HIS A 77 -9.49 0.67 -4.33
CA HIS A 77 -8.10 0.82 -3.92
C HIS A 77 -7.97 1.73 -2.70
N GLU A 78 -6.89 1.52 -1.97
CA GLU A 78 -6.45 2.38 -0.87
C GLU A 78 -4.98 2.70 -1.08
N HIS A 79 -4.62 3.96 -0.91
CA HIS A 79 -3.24 4.39 -0.97
C HIS A 79 -2.89 5.44 0.09
N HIS A 80 -1.61 5.50 0.40
CA HIS A 80 -1.02 6.47 1.33
C HIS A 80 0.07 7.23 0.58
N THR A 81 -0.06 8.54 0.50
CA THR A 81 0.79 9.39 -0.34
C THR A 81 1.45 10.49 0.47
N VAL A 82 2.71 10.74 0.14
CA VAL A 82 3.49 11.88 0.63
C VAL A 82 4.16 12.58 -0.56
N CYS A 83 4.10 13.91 -0.60
CA CYS A 83 4.73 14.72 -1.64
C CYS A 83 5.67 15.73 -1.04
N PHE A 84 6.87 15.82 -1.61
CA PHE A 84 7.91 16.75 -1.17
C PHE A 84 8.45 17.55 -2.34
N SER A 85 8.87 18.78 -2.06
CA SER A 85 9.62 19.64 -2.98
C SER A 85 11.07 19.75 -2.51
N PHE A 86 12.01 19.54 -3.44
CA PHE A 86 13.45 19.71 -3.22
C PHE A 86 14.18 19.72 -4.56
N ASP A 87 15.37 20.29 -4.55
CA ASP A 87 16.22 20.28 -5.74
C ASP A 87 16.94 18.94 -5.86
N PHE A 88 16.88 18.36 -7.04
CA PHE A 88 17.61 17.16 -7.39
C PHE A 88 18.05 17.22 -8.87
N ASP A 89 19.12 16.54 -9.19
CA ASP A 89 19.53 16.27 -10.57
C ASP A 89 19.38 14.78 -10.91
N MET A 90 19.30 14.50 -12.20
CA MET A 90 19.29 13.15 -12.76
C MET A 90 20.60 12.92 -13.50
N PRO A 91 21.67 12.47 -12.81
CA PRO A 91 22.97 12.28 -13.43
C PRO A 91 22.88 11.20 -14.52
N ASP A 92 23.51 11.48 -15.65
CA ASP A 92 23.61 10.53 -16.77
C ASP A 92 24.36 9.26 -16.31
N GLU A 93 23.86 8.07 -16.68
CA GLU A 93 24.48 6.79 -16.29
C GLU A 93 25.95 6.68 -16.79
N SER A 94 26.31 7.45 -17.81
CA SER A 94 27.65 7.50 -18.36
C SER A 94 28.65 8.42 -17.63
N SER A 95 28.15 9.27 -16.71
CA SER A 95 29.02 10.15 -15.92
C SER A 95 29.66 9.41 -14.76
N VAL A 96 30.83 8.80 -15.00
CA VAL A 96 31.67 8.26 -13.93
C VAL A 96 32.26 9.46 -13.16
N PRO A 97 32.17 9.53 -11.84
CA PRO A 97 32.80 10.64 -11.09
C PRO A 97 34.30 10.61 -11.25
N ASP A 98 34.91 11.73 -11.61
CA ASP A 98 36.35 11.96 -11.60
C ASP A 98 36.91 11.83 -10.17
N GLY A 99 36.95 10.64 -9.58
CA GLY A 99 37.69 10.33 -8.34
C GLY A 99 37.41 11.18 -7.11
N LYS A 100 36.51 12.18 -7.17
CA LYS A 100 36.08 13.00 -6.04
C LYS A 100 34.89 12.33 -5.33
N PRO A 101 34.91 12.23 -3.99
CA PRO A 101 33.74 11.77 -3.26
C PRO A 101 32.55 12.68 -3.59
N GLU A 102 31.47 12.08 -4.12
CA GLU A 102 30.23 12.82 -4.33
C GLU A 102 29.71 13.35 -2.97
N ALA A 103 29.35 14.62 -2.94
CA ALA A 103 28.83 15.23 -1.71
C ALA A 103 27.51 14.57 -1.25
N PHE A 104 26.76 13.99 -2.20
CA PHE A 104 25.52 13.27 -1.94
C PHE A 104 25.46 11.96 -2.74
N PRO A 105 24.99 10.85 -2.14
CA PRO A 105 24.87 9.58 -2.82
C PRO A 105 23.81 9.61 -3.92
N ARG A 106 24.05 8.84 -4.98
CA ARG A 106 23.05 8.58 -6.02
C ARG A 106 22.00 7.62 -5.48
N LEU A 107 20.73 7.98 -5.60
CA LEU A 107 19.58 7.17 -5.21
C LEU A 107 18.91 6.57 -6.46
N CYS A 108 18.69 5.27 -6.44
CA CYS A 108 17.95 4.56 -7.48
C CYS A 108 16.47 4.50 -7.08
N LEU A 109 15.59 5.16 -7.86
CA LEU A 109 14.17 5.27 -7.55
C LEU A 109 13.33 4.80 -8.75
N PRO A 110 13.05 3.49 -8.89
CA PRO A 110 12.17 2.98 -9.95
C PRO A 110 10.76 3.56 -9.82
N VAL A 111 10.02 3.60 -10.95
CA VAL A 111 8.60 4.00 -10.94
C VAL A 111 7.79 3.12 -9.98
N ILE A 112 8.07 1.81 -9.96
CA ILE A 112 7.49 0.89 -8.98
C ILE A 112 8.60 0.12 -8.28
N THR A 113 8.53 0.11 -6.97
CA THR A 113 9.35 -0.74 -6.10
C THR A 113 8.45 -1.72 -5.38
N THR A 114 8.83 -3.00 -5.44
CA THR A 114 8.15 -4.09 -4.75
C THR A 114 9.02 -4.55 -3.58
N PRO A 115 8.85 -4.02 -2.36
CA PRO A 115 9.66 -4.39 -1.22
C PRO A 115 9.28 -5.78 -0.67
N ASN A 116 10.21 -6.46 0.02
CA ASN A 116 9.85 -7.59 0.87
C ASN A 116 8.99 -7.12 2.05
N ARG A 117 8.35 -8.07 2.77
CA ARG A 117 7.40 -7.75 3.84
C ARG A 117 7.99 -6.82 4.90
N GLN A 118 9.17 -7.17 5.44
CA GLN A 118 9.79 -6.39 6.52
C GLN A 118 10.11 -4.96 6.08
N THR A 119 10.64 -4.81 4.88
CA THR A 119 10.94 -3.49 4.31
C THR A 119 9.67 -2.75 3.94
N GLY A 120 8.66 -3.43 3.37
CA GLY A 120 7.37 -2.85 3.04
C GLY A 120 6.64 -2.31 4.26
N ASP A 121 6.65 -3.04 5.38
CA ASP A 121 6.07 -2.58 6.65
C ASP A 121 6.79 -1.31 7.14
N ARG A 122 8.13 -1.24 7.09
CA ARG A 122 8.89 -0.03 7.47
C ARG A 122 8.58 1.16 6.56
N LEU A 123 8.54 0.96 5.24
CA LEU A 123 8.24 2.01 4.27
C LEU A 123 6.83 2.57 4.50
N ARG A 124 5.85 1.70 4.73
CA ARG A 124 4.48 2.11 5.06
C ARG A 124 4.43 2.87 6.38
N ASP A 125 5.12 2.41 7.41
CA ASP A 125 5.15 3.08 8.72
C ASP A 125 5.80 4.46 8.63
N CYS A 126 6.85 4.64 7.82
CA CYS A 126 7.42 5.96 7.52
C CYS A 126 6.41 6.90 6.86
N ILE A 127 5.70 6.42 5.83
CA ILE A 127 4.68 7.21 5.11
C ILE A 127 3.54 7.59 6.06
N LEU A 128 2.99 6.64 6.83
CA LEU A 128 1.94 6.91 7.81
C LEU A 128 2.42 7.84 8.94
N GLY A 129 3.67 7.74 9.34
CA GLY A 129 4.31 8.64 10.30
C GLY A 129 4.36 10.08 9.79
N ILE A 130 4.75 10.28 8.53
CA ILE A 130 4.75 11.60 7.87
C ILE A 130 3.31 12.14 7.78
N ILE A 131 2.35 11.33 7.32
CA ILE A 131 0.94 11.74 7.23
C ILE A 131 0.43 12.21 8.59
N ARG A 132 0.70 11.45 9.65
CA ARG A 132 0.27 11.80 11.01
C ARG A 132 0.88 13.12 11.48
N LEU A 133 2.19 13.29 11.35
CA LEU A 133 2.90 14.50 11.77
C LEU A 133 2.38 15.72 11.02
N HIS A 134 2.26 15.63 9.69
CA HIS A 134 1.77 16.72 8.86
C HIS A 134 0.31 17.08 9.14
N THR A 135 -0.55 16.09 9.46
CA THR A 135 -1.96 16.34 9.78
C THR A 135 -2.15 16.98 11.16
N LEU A 136 -1.38 16.54 12.17
CA LEU A 136 -1.56 16.99 13.55
C LEU A 136 -0.83 18.29 13.86
N SER A 137 0.28 18.57 13.17
CA SER A 137 1.17 19.71 13.46
C SER A 137 1.78 20.27 12.18
N PRO A 138 0.97 20.80 11.24
CA PRO A 138 1.45 21.18 9.91
C PRO A 138 2.48 22.31 9.90
N ASP A 139 2.42 23.22 10.88
CA ASP A 139 3.28 24.40 10.97
C ASP A 139 4.36 24.30 12.07
N ASP A 140 4.43 23.14 12.76
CA ASP A 140 5.44 22.92 13.80
C ASP A 140 6.82 22.63 13.17
N PRO A 141 7.85 23.46 13.43
CA PRO A 141 9.19 23.27 12.86
C PRO A 141 9.80 21.91 13.19
N ASP A 142 9.57 21.37 14.39
CA ASP A 142 10.08 20.08 14.81
C ASP A 142 9.37 18.93 14.06
N ALA A 143 8.05 19.05 13.83
CA ALA A 143 7.29 18.11 13.02
C ALA A 143 7.75 18.14 11.56
N LEU A 144 7.98 19.32 10.99
CA LEU A 144 8.49 19.48 9.63
C LEU A 144 9.88 18.86 9.47
N LEU A 145 10.78 19.07 10.43
CA LEU A 145 12.11 18.47 10.43
C LEU A 145 12.04 16.93 10.52
N ARG A 146 11.15 16.39 11.36
CA ARG A 146 10.91 14.94 11.46
C ARG A 146 10.34 14.36 10.16
N CYS A 147 9.41 15.05 9.50
CA CYS A 147 8.89 14.66 8.19
C CYS A 147 10.03 14.57 7.16
N THR A 148 10.91 15.56 7.12
CA THR A 148 12.09 15.57 6.25
C THR A 148 13.01 14.38 6.54
N GLY A 149 13.30 14.09 7.81
CA GLY A 149 14.13 12.95 8.21
C GLY A 149 13.51 11.61 7.80
N LEU A 150 12.21 11.41 8.03
CA LEU A 150 11.48 10.20 7.60
C LEU A 150 11.47 10.07 6.08
N PHE A 151 11.33 11.16 5.34
CA PHE A 151 11.36 11.14 3.90
C PHE A 151 12.74 10.75 3.34
N LEU A 152 13.82 11.28 3.89
CA LEU A 152 15.18 10.88 3.52
C LEU A 152 15.44 9.39 3.80
N GLN A 153 14.96 8.88 4.94
CA GLN A 153 15.01 7.46 5.25
C GLN A 153 14.20 6.64 4.25
N LEU A 154 12.99 7.08 3.88
CA LEU A 154 12.14 6.45 2.89
C LEU A 154 12.86 6.32 1.54
N LEU A 155 13.50 7.38 1.06
CA LEU A 155 14.28 7.38 -0.18
C LEU A 155 15.46 6.40 -0.13
N ALA A 156 16.20 6.37 0.98
CA ALA A 156 17.33 5.46 1.16
C ALA A 156 16.88 3.99 1.17
N ASP A 157 15.77 3.67 1.85
CA ASP A 157 15.21 2.32 1.90
C ASP A 157 14.68 1.87 0.53
N ILE A 158 13.98 2.73 -0.22
CA ILE A 158 13.54 2.45 -1.60
C ILE A 158 14.75 2.19 -2.51
N SER A 159 15.77 3.05 -2.45
CA SER A 159 16.99 2.89 -3.24
C SER A 159 17.74 1.60 -2.91
N THR A 160 17.76 1.21 -1.64
CA THR A 160 18.36 -0.06 -1.22
C THR A 160 17.57 -1.24 -1.76
N CYS A 161 16.24 -1.21 -1.68
CA CYS A 161 15.37 -2.22 -2.29
C CYS A 161 15.64 -2.38 -3.78
N ALA A 162 15.71 -1.27 -4.51
CA ALA A 162 15.94 -1.28 -5.95
C ALA A 162 17.26 -1.95 -6.34
N ARG A 163 18.33 -1.75 -5.54
CA ARG A 163 19.64 -2.35 -5.78
C ARG A 163 19.74 -3.82 -5.37
N THR A 164 18.95 -4.26 -4.38
CA THR A 164 18.99 -5.64 -3.87
C THR A 164 17.98 -6.56 -4.58
N SER A 165 17.18 -6.03 -5.49
CA SER A 165 16.11 -6.74 -6.20
C SER A 165 16.59 -7.85 -7.16
N ASP A 166 17.89 -8.04 -7.35
CA ASP A 166 18.47 -9.08 -8.21
C ASP A 166 18.49 -10.51 -7.60
N ARG A 167 17.93 -10.72 -6.41
CA ARG A 167 17.87 -12.06 -5.78
C ARG A 167 16.51 -12.72 -6.00
N HIS A 168 16.44 -13.55 -7.01
CA HIS A 168 15.27 -14.08 -7.72
C HIS A 168 14.24 -14.95 -6.94
N ASP A 169 14.53 -15.57 -5.81
CA ASP A 169 13.67 -16.66 -5.25
C ASP A 169 12.72 -16.27 -4.10
N ALA A 170 13.10 -15.36 -3.21
CA ALA A 170 12.20 -14.86 -2.16
C ALA A 170 11.10 -13.95 -2.75
N TYR A 171 11.36 -13.36 -3.89
CA TYR A 171 10.52 -12.40 -4.61
C TYR A 171 9.25 -13.02 -5.23
N SER A 172 9.32 -14.28 -5.65
CA SER A 172 8.18 -14.95 -6.28
C SER A 172 7.04 -15.20 -5.29
N HIS A 173 7.36 -15.58 -4.05
CA HIS A 173 6.38 -15.87 -3.01
C HIS A 173 5.58 -14.64 -2.60
N GLU A 174 6.26 -13.53 -2.36
CA GLU A 174 5.61 -12.27 -1.98
C GLU A 174 4.76 -11.71 -3.11
N ARG A 175 5.23 -11.79 -4.37
CA ARG A 175 4.47 -11.40 -5.55
C ARG A 175 3.18 -12.21 -5.70
N TYR A 176 3.24 -13.54 -5.53
CA TYR A 176 2.04 -14.38 -5.59
C TYR A 176 1.07 -14.05 -4.45
N THR A 177 1.56 -13.88 -3.23
CA THR A 177 0.74 -13.53 -2.07
C THR A 177 0.04 -12.18 -2.27
N ARG A 178 0.75 -11.20 -2.78
CA ARG A 178 0.21 -9.85 -3.07
C ARG A 178 -0.89 -9.92 -4.12
N ARG A 179 -0.63 -10.54 -5.27
CA ARG A 179 -1.64 -10.72 -6.32
C ARG A 179 -2.84 -11.54 -5.84
N ALA A 180 -2.64 -12.50 -4.94
CA ALA A 180 -3.74 -13.20 -4.28
C ALA A 180 -4.62 -12.26 -3.45
N LYS A 181 -4.01 -11.39 -2.65
CA LYS A 181 -4.74 -10.36 -1.89
C LYS A 181 -5.53 -9.43 -2.79
N ASP A 182 -4.95 -8.95 -3.89
CA ASP A 182 -5.65 -8.09 -4.84
C ASP A 182 -6.85 -8.79 -5.46
N TYR A 183 -6.71 -10.05 -5.84
CA TYR A 183 -7.84 -10.86 -6.30
C TYR A 183 -8.95 -10.94 -5.25
N ILE A 184 -8.59 -11.22 -3.99
CA ILE A 184 -9.52 -11.29 -2.86
C ILE A 184 -10.28 -9.96 -2.71
N PHE A 185 -9.58 -8.83 -2.70
CA PHE A 185 -10.20 -7.52 -2.54
C PHE A 185 -11.17 -7.16 -3.67
N ARG A 186 -10.90 -7.58 -4.90
CA ARG A 186 -11.77 -7.34 -6.06
C ARG A 186 -13.03 -8.20 -6.09
N HIS A 187 -13.08 -9.30 -5.33
CA HIS A 187 -14.16 -10.29 -5.37
C HIS A 187 -14.81 -10.50 -3.99
N LEU A 188 -14.73 -9.48 -3.12
CA LEU A 188 -15.27 -9.60 -1.74
C LEU A 188 -16.79 -9.77 -1.70
N ASP A 189 -17.50 -9.32 -2.72
CA ASP A 189 -18.95 -9.37 -2.90
C ASP A 189 -19.49 -10.77 -3.25
N ALA A 190 -18.60 -11.70 -3.61
CA ALA A 190 -18.96 -13.05 -4.03
C ALA A 190 -18.26 -14.12 -3.17
N PRO A 191 -18.72 -15.38 -3.19
CA PRO A 191 -17.95 -16.51 -2.64
C PRO A 191 -16.63 -16.66 -3.38
N ILE A 192 -15.51 -16.70 -2.66
CA ILE A 192 -14.16 -16.84 -3.22
C ILE A 192 -13.64 -18.24 -2.91
N ARG A 193 -13.18 -18.96 -3.95
CA ARG A 193 -12.56 -20.27 -3.83
C ARG A 193 -11.05 -20.19 -4.04
N GLN A 194 -10.31 -20.96 -3.28
CA GLN A 194 -8.85 -21.02 -3.40
C GLN A 194 -8.38 -21.39 -4.81
N GLN A 195 -9.10 -22.30 -5.49
CA GLN A 195 -8.80 -22.74 -6.85
C GLN A 195 -8.91 -21.59 -7.86
N GLU A 196 -9.84 -20.66 -7.67
CA GLU A 196 -10.03 -19.50 -8.53
C GLU A 196 -8.85 -18.54 -8.42
N ILE A 197 -8.35 -18.31 -7.19
CA ILE A 197 -7.16 -17.50 -6.95
C ILE A 197 -5.92 -18.17 -7.59
N ALA A 198 -5.75 -19.47 -7.39
CA ALA A 198 -4.63 -20.23 -7.94
C ALA A 198 -4.62 -20.18 -9.49
N ALA A 199 -5.80 -20.37 -10.12
CA ALA A 199 -5.96 -20.26 -11.56
C ALA A 199 -5.64 -18.84 -12.09
N TYR A 200 -6.11 -17.81 -11.41
CA TYR A 200 -5.79 -16.41 -11.75
C TYR A 200 -4.26 -16.13 -11.68
N LEU A 201 -3.57 -16.75 -10.74
CA LEU A 201 -2.14 -16.59 -10.57
C LEU A 201 -1.30 -17.48 -11.50
N GLY A 202 -1.92 -18.47 -12.16
CA GLY A 202 -1.22 -19.47 -12.98
C GLY A 202 -0.36 -20.44 -12.18
N ILE A 203 -0.78 -20.79 -10.93
CA ILE A 203 -0.07 -21.69 -10.02
C ILE A 203 -1.01 -22.77 -9.48
N SER A 204 -0.46 -23.84 -8.88
CA SER A 204 -1.30 -24.84 -8.21
C SER A 204 -1.89 -24.33 -6.90
N SER A 205 -3.03 -24.89 -6.48
CA SER A 205 -3.68 -24.55 -5.20
C SER A 205 -2.79 -24.87 -4.00
N GLU A 206 -2.03 -25.95 -4.08
CA GLU A 206 -1.10 -26.39 -3.04
C GLU A 206 0.06 -25.41 -2.89
N TYR A 207 0.61 -24.95 -4.02
CA TYR A 207 1.68 -23.94 -4.03
C TYR A 207 1.18 -22.60 -3.49
N LEU A 208 -0.01 -22.16 -3.89
CA LEU A 208 -0.66 -20.98 -3.32
C LEU A 208 -0.80 -21.07 -1.79
N CYS A 209 -1.27 -22.22 -1.26
CA CYS A 209 -1.39 -22.43 0.18
C CYS A 209 -0.06 -22.30 0.91
N THR A 210 0.97 -22.92 0.37
CA THR A 210 2.32 -22.91 0.95
C THR A 210 2.89 -21.50 0.98
N VAL A 211 2.87 -20.84 -0.17
CA VAL A 211 3.37 -19.48 -0.34
C VAL A 211 2.61 -18.48 0.54
N PHE A 212 1.29 -18.52 0.49
CA PHE A 212 0.45 -17.59 1.24
C PHE A 212 0.61 -17.76 2.75
N ARG A 213 0.65 -19.01 3.24
CA ARG A 213 0.89 -19.29 4.67
C ARG A 213 2.29 -18.89 5.11
N HIS A 214 3.29 -19.06 4.25
CA HIS A 214 4.66 -18.63 4.53
C HIS A 214 4.75 -17.11 4.70
N CYS A 215 4.11 -16.35 3.80
CA CYS A 215 4.16 -14.89 3.82
C CYS A 215 3.24 -14.25 4.87
N GLU A 216 2.01 -14.79 5.06
CA GLU A 216 0.97 -14.17 5.89
C GLU A 216 0.80 -14.81 7.26
N GLY A 217 1.41 -15.97 7.51
CA GLY A 217 1.25 -16.73 8.75
C GLY A 217 -0.12 -17.40 8.91
N VAL A 218 -1.05 -17.18 7.98
CA VAL A 218 -2.41 -17.74 8.00
C VAL A 218 -2.77 -18.35 6.65
N THR A 219 -3.81 -19.22 6.63
CA THR A 219 -4.29 -19.78 5.36
C THR A 219 -5.01 -18.73 4.53
N VAL A 220 -5.05 -18.91 3.19
CA VAL A 220 -5.82 -18.07 2.26
C VAL A 220 -7.27 -17.91 2.71
N MET A 221 -7.93 -19.00 3.09
CA MET A 221 -9.33 -18.98 3.52
C MET A 221 -9.53 -18.23 4.85
N THR A 222 -8.57 -18.33 5.78
CA THR A 222 -8.60 -17.56 7.02
C THR A 222 -8.47 -16.06 6.73
N TYR A 223 -7.60 -15.70 5.80
CA TYR A 223 -7.43 -14.32 5.36
C TYR A 223 -8.69 -13.76 4.69
N ILE A 224 -9.29 -14.49 3.73
CA ILE A 224 -10.56 -14.12 3.08
C ILE A 224 -11.64 -13.84 4.11
N ASN A 225 -11.84 -14.78 5.04
CA ASN A 225 -12.85 -14.66 6.08
C ASN A 225 -12.60 -13.43 6.96
N ARG A 226 -11.35 -13.17 7.35
CA ARG A 226 -10.99 -11.99 8.15
C ARG A 226 -11.36 -10.70 7.42
N VAL A 227 -10.96 -10.55 6.17
CA VAL A 227 -11.24 -9.35 5.39
C VAL A 227 -12.74 -9.13 5.21
N LYS A 228 -13.49 -10.18 4.86
CA LYS A 228 -14.96 -10.10 4.72
C LYS A 228 -15.65 -9.72 6.02
N LEU A 229 -15.26 -10.31 7.15
CA LEU A 229 -15.84 -10.00 8.46
C LEU A 229 -15.57 -8.55 8.88
N GLU A 230 -14.36 -8.02 8.60
CA GLU A 230 -14.04 -6.62 8.86
C GLU A 230 -14.89 -5.67 7.99
N ARG A 231 -15.11 -6.01 6.72
CA ARG A 231 -15.98 -5.23 5.83
C ARG A 231 -17.44 -5.25 6.29
N ILE A 232 -17.97 -6.43 6.67
CA ILE A 232 -19.31 -6.57 7.24
C ILE A 232 -19.45 -5.69 8.47
N ARG A 233 -18.49 -5.75 9.40
CA ARG A 233 -18.48 -4.91 10.59
C ARG A 233 -18.49 -3.42 10.25
N THR A 234 -17.67 -3.00 9.29
CA THR A 234 -17.56 -1.61 8.85
C THR A 234 -18.86 -1.08 8.26
N VAL A 235 -19.50 -1.86 7.38
CA VAL A 235 -20.78 -1.49 6.76
C VAL A 235 -21.91 -1.42 7.80
N MET A 236 -21.98 -2.38 8.74
CA MET A 236 -22.93 -2.34 9.83
C MET A 236 -22.78 -1.10 10.72
N LEU A 237 -21.53 -0.66 10.95
CA LEU A 237 -21.24 0.56 11.72
C LEU A 237 -21.59 1.84 10.98
N LYS A 238 -21.17 1.96 9.72
CA LYS A 238 -21.29 3.20 8.94
C LYS A 238 -22.71 3.40 8.37
N GLU A 239 -23.29 2.34 7.84
CA GLU A 239 -24.55 2.38 7.11
C GLU A 239 -25.74 1.87 7.95
N HIS A 240 -25.48 1.46 9.21
CA HIS A 240 -26.50 0.92 10.13
C HIS A 240 -27.29 -0.27 9.57
N LEU A 241 -26.68 -1.03 8.66
CA LEU A 241 -27.30 -2.19 8.03
C LEU A 241 -27.43 -3.36 9.01
N PRO A 242 -28.52 -4.12 8.96
CA PRO A 242 -28.64 -5.35 9.74
C PRO A 242 -27.70 -6.43 9.19
N LEU A 243 -27.28 -7.36 10.07
CA LEU A 243 -26.28 -8.39 9.75
C LEU A 243 -26.62 -9.19 8.50
N HIS A 244 -27.86 -9.57 8.27
CA HIS A 244 -28.24 -10.37 7.11
C HIS A 244 -27.95 -9.64 5.78
N LYS A 245 -28.24 -8.33 5.71
CA LYS A 245 -27.94 -7.52 4.51
C LYS A 245 -26.44 -7.33 4.34
N ALA A 246 -25.73 -6.98 5.42
CA ALA A 246 -24.28 -6.83 5.37
C ALA A 246 -23.57 -8.14 5.02
N ALA A 247 -24.04 -9.29 5.48
CA ALA A 247 -23.50 -10.62 5.14
C ALA A 247 -23.72 -10.94 3.64
N GLU A 248 -24.90 -10.69 3.11
CA GLU A 248 -25.25 -10.91 1.71
C GLU A 248 -24.34 -10.10 0.76
N MET A 249 -24.05 -8.82 1.07
CA MET A 249 -23.15 -7.96 0.29
C MET A 249 -21.74 -8.54 0.14
N TYR A 250 -21.32 -9.41 1.05
CA TYR A 250 -20.00 -10.04 1.02
C TYR A 250 -20.07 -11.55 0.74
N GLY A 251 -21.15 -12.01 0.09
CA GLY A 251 -21.29 -13.37 -0.41
C GLY A 251 -21.52 -14.43 0.66
N PHE A 252 -22.09 -14.05 1.82
CA PHE A 252 -22.53 -15.00 2.86
C PHE A 252 -24.05 -15.15 2.84
N ASN A 253 -24.52 -16.37 2.60
CA ASN A 253 -25.95 -16.69 2.58
C ASN A 253 -26.55 -16.97 3.99
N ASP A 254 -25.70 -17.26 4.98
CA ASP A 254 -26.14 -17.56 6.36
C ASP A 254 -25.54 -16.56 7.36
N PRO A 255 -26.33 -15.60 7.87
CA PRO A 255 -25.89 -14.65 8.90
C PRO A 255 -25.46 -15.33 10.22
N ASN A 256 -26.03 -16.50 10.55
CA ASN A 256 -25.64 -17.24 11.73
C ASN A 256 -24.24 -17.84 11.57
N TYR A 257 -23.88 -18.24 10.36
CA TYR A 257 -22.52 -18.66 10.05
C TYR A 257 -21.53 -17.50 10.26
N VAL A 258 -21.86 -16.30 9.77
CA VAL A 258 -21.04 -15.09 9.97
C VAL A 258 -20.84 -14.79 11.47
N SER A 259 -21.91 -14.86 12.28
CA SER A 259 -21.83 -14.64 13.72
C SER A 259 -20.93 -15.66 14.42
N ARG A 260 -21.05 -16.94 14.09
CA ARG A 260 -20.18 -18.02 14.62
C ARG A 260 -18.73 -17.83 14.19
N LEU A 261 -18.52 -17.51 12.93
CA LEU A 261 -17.19 -17.30 12.36
C LEU A 261 -16.49 -16.09 13.01
N TYR A 262 -17.21 -14.99 13.18
CA TYR A 262 -16.70 -13.80 13.86
C TYR A 262 -16.29 -14.12 15.30
N ARG A 263 -17.15 -14.81 16.06
CA ARG A 263 -16.84 -15.21 17.44
C ARG A 263 -15.63 -16.14 17.51
N LYS A 264 -15.49 -17.06 16.55
CA LYS A 264 -14.33 -17.96 16.47
C LYS A 264 -13.04 -17.20 16.21
N MET A 265 -13.07 -16.15 15.38
CA MET A 265 -11.87 -15.41 14.98
C MET A 265 -11.45 -14.34 15.99
N TYR A 266 -12.41 -13.69 16.64
CA TYR A 266 -12.15 -12.52 17.51
C TYR A 266 -12.48 -12.76 18.99
N GLY A 267 -12.99 -13.92 19.36
CA GLY A 267 -13.32 -14.26 20.75
C GLY A 267 -14.56 -13.54 21.32
N THR A 268 -15.18 -12.64 20.57
CA THR A 268 -16.34 -11.85 20.97
C THR A 268 -17.44 -11.88 19.92
N SER A 269 -18.69 -11.56 20.28
CA SER A 269 -19.76 -11.44 19.28
C SER A 269 -19.60 -10.16 18.44
N LEU A 270 -20.09 -10.20 17.19
CA LEU A 270 -20.09 -9.05 16.32
C LEU A 270 -20.86 -7.87 16.93
N THR A 271 -22.01 -8.14 17.56
CA THR A 271 -22.83 -7.11 18.25
C THR A 271 -22.08 -6.45 19.39
N ALA A 272 -21.43 -7.24 20.27
CA ALA A 272 -20.61 -6.69 21.35
C ALA A 272 -19.40 -5.87 20.84
N SER A 273 -18.84 -6.25 19.71
CA SER A 273 -17.76 -5.48 19.05
C SER A 273 -18.26 -4.13 18.52
N LEU A 274 -19.50 -4.07 18.03
CA LEU A 274 -20.13 -2.84 17.55
C LEU A 274 -20.48 -1.89 18.69
N GLU A 275 -20.97 -2.43 19.83
CA GLU A 275 -21.31 -1.64 21.01
C GLU A 275 -20.09 -0.98 21.65
N LYS A 276 -18.97 -1.69 21.73
CA LYS A 276 -17.70 -1.14 22.26
C LYS A 276 -17.17 0.07 21.47
N GLN A 277 -17.47 0.17 20.19
CA GLN A 277 -17.03 1.31 19.35
C GLN A 277 -18.03 2.49 19.39
N LYS A 278 -19.27 2.27 19.85
CA LYS A 278 -20.28 3.33 20.02
C LYS A 278 -20.12 4.10 21.33
N GLN A 279 -19.38 3.58 22.30
CA GLN A 279 -19.03 4.31 23.52
C GLN A 279 -17.74 5.10 23.24
N PRO A 280 -17.77 6.45 23.18
CA PRO A 280 -16.56 7.25 23.27
C PRO A 280 -15.89 6.88 24.59
N SER A 281 -14.58 6.69 24.56
CA SER A 281 -13.78 6.60 25.78
C SER A 281 -13.90 7.95 26.49
N ASP A 282 -14.83 8.03 27.48
CA ASP A 282 -14.73 8.99 28.56
C ASP A 282 -13.46 8.64 29.36
N LEU A 283 -12.35 9.21 28.93
CA LEU A 283 -11.16 9.35 29.75
C LEU A 283 -11.04 10.82 30.10
N SER A 284 -11.60 11.11 31.28
CA SER A 284 -11.30 12.28 32.10
C SER A 284 -9.80 12.37 32.36
#